data_72cd70d5ff127aa43046c2f1a9eb204a
#
_entry.id   72cd70d5ff127aa43046c2f1a9eb204a
#
_cell.length_a   1.000
_cell.length_b   1.000
_cell.length_c   1.000
_cell.angle_alpha   90.00
_cell.angle_beta   90.00
_cell.angle_gamma   90.00
#
_symmetry.space_group_name_H-M   'P 1'
#
loop_
_entity.id
_entity.type
_entity.pdbx_description
1 polymer ?
#
loop_
_entity_poly.entity_id
_entity_poly.type
_entity_poly.pdbx_seq_one_letter_code
_entity_poly.pdbx_strand_id
1 'polypeptide(L)' 'MLINTIFELMKAIEIEWSERQREIIWDMIKHQDGQKNSAMRLGITQSAVQKALASARYYTYVKAIENLEKVLGEITND' A
#
# COMPACT_ATOMS: atom_id res chain seq x y z
N MET A 1 -3.83 21.19 -6.02
CA MET A 1 -3.74 20.38 -7.20
C MET A 1 -3.92 18.90 -6.87
N LEU A 2 -4.48 18.11 -7.77
CA LEU A 2 -4.83 16.71 -7.51
C LEU A 2 -3.64 15.85 -7.05
N ILE A 3 -2.49 16.02 -7.69
CA ILE A 3 -1.27 15.26 -7.36
C ILE A 3 -0.83 15.55 -5.93
N ASN A 4 -0.81 16.80 -5.51
CA ASN A 4 -0.46 17.18 -4.15
C ASN A 4 -1.42 16.58 -3.13
N THR A 5 -2.72 16.56 -3.44
CA THR A 5 -3.72 15.97 -2.58
C THR A 5 -3.49 14.47 -2.40
N ILE A 6 -3.14 13.76 -3.48
CA ILE A 6 -2.83 12.33 -3.43
C ILE A 6 -1.62 12.08 -2.54
N PHE A 7 -0.55 12.86 -2.70
CA PHE A 7 0.66 12.71 -1.87
C PHE A 7 0.38 12.99 -0.40
N GLU A 8 -0.44 14.00 -0.09
CA GLU A 8 -0.83 14.31 1.29
C GLU A 8 -1.60 13.17 1.93
N LEU A 9 -2.55 12.57 1.19
CA LEU A 9 -3.29 11.41 1.65
C LEU A 9 -2.37 10.21 1.91
N MET A 10 -1.44 9.96 1.01
CA MET A 10 -0.48 8.86 1.16
C MET A 10 0.38 9.05 2.41
N LYS A 11 0.89 10.25 2.64
CA LYS A 11 1.68 10.57 3.83
C LYS A 11 0.87 10.41 5.11
N ALA A 12 -0.38 10.88 5.11
CA ALA A 12 -1.26 10.77 6.27
C ALA A 12 -1.51 9.32 6.66
N ILE A 13 -1.62 8.44 5.67
CA ILE A 13 -1.79 7.00 5.90
C ILE A 13 -0.48 6.38 6.40
N GLU A 14 0.64 6.67 5.73
CA GLU A 14 1.95 6.10 6.07
C GLU A 14 2.41 6.44 7.48
N ILE A 15 2.10 7.64 7.95
CA ILE A 15 2.58 8.12 9.24
C ILE A 15 1.99 7.32 10.41
N GLU A 16 0.84 6.69 10.21
CA GLU A 16 0.15 5.89 11.23
C GLU A 16 0.59 4.42 11.23
N TRP A 17 1.39 4.00 10.27
CA TRP A 17 1.82 2.61 10.22
C TRP A 17 2.83 2.28 11.32
N SER A 18 2.63 1.13 11.98
CA SER A 18 3.64 0.54 12.85
C SER A 18 4.76 -0.06 12.00
N GLU A 19 5.90 -0.38 12.64
CA GLU A 19 6.98 -1.09 11.94
C GLU A 19 6.51 -2.40 11.32
N ARG A 20 5.69 -3.15 12.07
CA ARG A 20 5.15 -4.43 11.57
C ARG A 20 4.26 -4.23 10.36
N GLN A 21 3.41 -3.23 10.39
CA GLN A 21 2.56 -2.90 9.25
C GLN A 21 3.39 -2.50 8.03
N ARG A 22 4.43 -1.70 8.21
CA ARG A 22 5.34 -1.32 7.12
C ARG A 22 6.00 -2.55 6.49
N GLU A 23 6.47 -3.46 7.31
CA GLU A 23 7.11 -4.69 6.86
C GLU A 23 6.18 -5.52 5.98
N ILE A 24 4.93 -5.70 6.43
CA ILE A 24 3.92 -6.45 5.69
C ILE A 24 3.55 -5.75 4.39
N ILE A 25 3.33 -4.44 4.45
CA ILE A 25 2.95 -3.64 3.28
C ILE A 25 4.06 -3.65 2.23
N TRP A 26 5.30 -3.48 2.66
CA TRP A 26 6.45 -3.53 1.75
C TRP A 26 6.58 -4.88 1.07
N ASP A 27 6.36 -5.96 1.81
CA ASP A 27 6.37 -7.31 1.23
C ASP A 27 5.29 -7.47 0.16
N MET A 28 4.08 -7.01 0.45
CA MET A 28 2.96 -7.07 -0.49
C MET A 28 3.24 -6.26 -1.76
N ILE A 29 3.75 -5.06 -1.62
CA ILE A 29 4.05 -4.18 -2.76
C ILE A 29 5.20 -4.74 -3.59
N LYS A 30 6.25 -5.20 -2.92
CA LYS A 30 7.46 -5.68 -3.59
C LYS A 30 7.22 -6.96 -4.39
N HIS A 31 6.48 -7.90 -3.84
CA HIS A 31 6.31 -9.23 -4.46
C HIS A 31 5.04 -9.36 -5.29
N GLN A 32 3.95 -8.67 -4.90
CA GLN A 32 2.67 -8.68 -5.62
C GLN A 32 2.14 -10.08 -5.90
N ASP A 33 2.31 -10.98 -4.94
CA ASP A 33 1.90 -12.39 -5.09
C ASP A 33 0.88 -12.84 -4.05
N GLY A 34 0.26 -11.91 -3.36
CA GLY A 34 -0.87 -12.16 -2.47
C GLY A 34 -0.50 -12.36 -1.02
N GLN A 35 -1.54 -12.36 -0.19
CA GLN A 35 -1.41 -12.41 1.27
C GLN A 35 -0.83 -13.72 1.77
N LYS A 36 -1.21 -14.83 1.14
CA LYS A 36 -0.71 -16.15 1.54
C LYS A 36 0.80 -16.24 1.42
N ASN A 37 1.35 -15.78 0.32
CA ASN A 37 2.79 -15.82 0.09
C ASN A 37 3.53 -14.86 1.01
N SER A 38 2.97 -13.66 1.26
CA SER A 38 3.53 -12.74 2.24
C SER A 38 3.57 -13.35 3.63
N ALA A 39 2.49 -14.00 4.05
CA ALA A 39 2.43 -14.68 5.35
C ALA A 39 3.52 -15.74 5.46
N MET A 40 3.73 -16.54 4.41
CA MET A 40 4.76 -17.56 4.40
C MET A 40 6.17 -16.98 4.53
N ARG A 41 6.47 -15.93 3.75
CA ARG A 41 7.79 -15.29 3.81
C ARG A 41 8.08 -14.65 5.16
N LEU A 42 7.07 -14.05 5.78
CA LEU A 42 7.24 -13.34 7.05
C LEU A 42 7.07 -14.26 8.27
N GLY A 43 6.69 -15.53 8.07
CA GLY A 43 6.51 -16.48 9.15
C GLY A 43 5.33 -16.15 10.06
N ILE A 44 4.26 -15.61 9.50
CA ILE A 44 3.04 -15.26 10.24
C ILE A 44 1.82 -15.86 9.55
N THR A 45 0.65 -15.77 10.19
CA THR A 45 -0.58 -16.29 9.61
C THR A 45 -1.12 -15.34 8.54
N GLN A 46 -1.88 -15.89 7.60
CA GLN A 46 -2.58 -15.08 6.60
C GLN A 46 -3.58 -14.12 7.27
N SER A 47 -4.23 -14.57 8.35
CA SER A 47 -5.13 -13.74 9.14
C SER A 47 -4.41 -12.52 9.72
N ALA A 48 -3.18 -12.69 10.20
CA ALA A 48 -2.36 -11.59 10.72
C ALA A 48 -2.03 -10.59 9.61
N VAL A 49 -1.69 -11.08 8.40
CA VAL A 49 -1.46 -10.21 7.24
C VAL A 49 -2.72 -9.41 6.92
N GLN A 50 -3.87 -10.09 6.84
CA GLN A 50 -5.13 -9.44 6.51
C GLN A 50 -5.49 -8.34 7.51
N LYS A 51 -5.34 -8.61 8.81
CA LYS A 51 -5.63 -7.64 9.86
C LYS A 51 -4.71 -6.42 9.77
N ALA A 52 -3.43 -6.65 9.53
CA ALA A 52 -2.45 -5.59 9.41
C ALA A 52 -2.77 -4.70 8.21
N LEU A 53 -3.10 -5.30 7.06
CA LEU A 53 -3.44 -4.54 5.86
C LEU A 53 -4.72 -3.72 6.06
N ALA A 54 -5.72 -4.30 6.70
CA ALA A 54 -6.99 -3.61 6.96
C ALA A 54 -6.79 -2.42 7.89
N SER A 55 -6.09 -2.60 9.00
CA SER A 55 -5.86 -1.52 9.97
C SER A 55 -4.91 -0.44 9.43
N ALA A 56 -4.02 -0.80 8.52
CA ALA A 56 -3.08 0.13 7.88
C ALA A 56 -3.70 0.88 6.70
N ARG A 57 -4.94 0.60 6.35
CA ARG A 57 -5.62 1.18 5.20
C ARG A 57 -4.86 0.92 3.89
N TYR A 58 -4.32 -0.28 3.77
CA TYR A 58 -3.50 -0.69 2.63
C TYR A 58 -4.23 -0.51 1.29
N TYR A 59 -5.48 -0.93 1.20
CA TYR A 59 -6.22 -0.87 -0.06
C TYR A 59 -6.52 0.56 -0.49
N THR A 60 -6.77 1.45 0.46
CA THR A 60 -6.90 2.88 0.17
C THR A 60 -5.59 3.46 -0.33
N TYR A 61 -4.48 3.05 0.28
CA TYR A 61 -3.13 3.49 -0.11
C TYR A 61 -2.79 3.04 -1.53
N VAL A 62 -3.03 1.77 -1.85
CA VAL A 62 -2.78 1.22 -3.18
C VAL A 62 -3.63 1.93 -4.24
N LYS A 63 -4.88 2.21 -3.91
CA LYS A 63 -5.78 2.93 -4.81
C LYS A 63 -5.27 4.35 -5.09
N ALA A 64 -4.69 5.00 -4.09
CA ALA A 64 -4.07 6.32 -4.28
C ALA A 64 -2.87 6.24 -5.23
N ILE A 65 -2.04 5.19 -5.10
CA ILE A 65 -0.92 4.95 -6.01
C ILE A 65 -1.41 4.74 -7.44
N GLU A 66 -2.45 3.92 -7.62
CA GLU A 66 -3.03 3.66 -8.94
C GLU A 66 -3.57 4.94 -9.58
N ASN A 67 -4.24 5.77 -8.79
CA ASN A 67 -4.75 7.06 -9.27
C ASN A 67 -3.61 8.00 -9.66
N LEU A 68 -2.53 8.00 -8.89
CA LEU A 68 -1.34 8.81 -9.19
C LEU A 68 -0.71 8.37 -10.50
N GLU A 69 -0.53 7.07 -10.69
CA GLU A 69 0.01 6.50 -11.93
C GLU A 69 -0.84 6.88 -13.13
N LYS A 70 -2.16 6.83 -12.99
CA LYS A 70 -3.09 7.20 -14.04
C LYS A 70 -2.96 8.67 -14.42
N VAL A 71 -2.89 9.56 -13.42
CA VAL A 71 -2.74 11.00 -13.66
C VAL A 71 -1.41 11.30 -14.36
N LEU A 72 -0.32 10.68 -13.89
CA LEU A 72 1.00 10.84 -14.52
C LEU A 72 1.01 10.31 -15.94
N GLY A 73 0.34 9.17 -16.17
CA GLY A 73 0.20 8.61 -17.51
C GLY A 73 -0.53 9.54 -18.46
N GLU A 74 -1.59 10.19 -18.00
CA GLU A 74 -2.33 11.17 -18.79
C GLU A 74 -1.48 12.40 -19.15
N ILE A 75 -0.63 12.84 -18.22
CA ILE A 75 0.27 13.96 -18.43
C ILE A 75 1.35 13.62 -19.46
N THR A 76 1.89 12.39 -19.39
CA THR A 76 3.03 11.99 -20.24
C THR A 76 2.63 11.50 -21.61
N ASN A 77 1.37 11.13 -21.82
CA ASN A 77 0.88 10.61 -23.10
C ASN A 77 0.39 11.69 -24.07
N ASP A 78 0.50 12.93 -23.72
CA ASP A 78 0.23 14.04 -24.64
C ASP A 78 1.39 14.27 -25.65
#